data_3961bc146ce4d638012790eecdfdccb6
#
_entry.id   3961bc146ce4d638012790eecdfdccb6
#
_cell.length_a   1.000
_cell.length_b   1.000
_cell.length_c   1.000
_cell.angle_alpha   90.00
_cell.angle_beta   90.00
_cell.angle_gamma   90.00
#
_symmetry.space_group_name_H-M   'P 1'
#
loop_
_entity.id
_entity.type
_entity.pdbx_description
1 polymer ?
#
loop_
_entity_poly.entity_id
_entity_poly.type
_entity_poly.pdbx_seq_one_letter_code
_entity_poly.pdbx_strand_id
1 'polypeptide(L)'
;NGNAKAAAEFYCSLFPGSTITVDTPMVVNFELFGQKFMGLNGGPKFKPNPSVSFFIISESDEEINEWWAKLSEGGFVMMPLDKYDWSERYGFLQDKFGLSWQIMKGPYSDVNQQITPCFLFVGDSYGQAEAAVNLYTKIFPSSSISGILLYQENEGEQVAGKVKHSQFILDDMVFMAMDGFGPHEFAFNEGLSLVVECKD
;
A
#
# COMPACT_ATOMS: atom_id res chain seq x y z
N ASN A 1 -6.18 4.31 -19.88
CA ASN A 1 -7.58 4.55 -19.63
C ASN A 1 -7.98 6.04 -19.51
N GLY A 2 -7.06 6.99 -19.41
CA GLY A 2 -7.37 8.41 -19.34
C GLY A 2 -7.78 8.93 -17.97
N ASN A 3 -7.64 8.15 -16.89
CA ASN A 3 -8.12 8.50 -15.56
C ASN A 3 -7.02 9.05 -14.63
N ALA A 4 -5.77 9.16 -15.07
CA ALA A 4 -4.66 9.57 -14.20
C ALA A 4 -4.90 10.94 -13.55
N LYS A 5 -5.41 11.92 -14.33
CA LYS A 5 -5.75 13.25 -13.81
C LYS A 5 -6.89 13.19 -12.80
N ALA A 6 -7.99 12.52 -13.12
CA ALA A 6 -9.13 12.40 -12.21
C ALA A 6 -8.75 11.70 -10.89
N ALA A 7 -7.86 10.70 -10.95
CA ALA A 7 -7.33 10.04 -9.77
C ALA A 7 -6.46 10.99 -8.94
N ALA A 8 -5.53 11.72 -9.55
CA ALA A 8 -4.69 12.69 -8.87
C ALA A 8 -5.50 13.80 -8.21
N GLU A 9 -6.49 14.36 -8.91
CA GLU A 9 -7.41 15.39 -8.38
C GLU A 9 -8.19 14.84 -7.17
N PHE A 10 -8.69 13.62 -7.26
CA PHE A 10 -9.41 12.96 -6.18
C PHE A 10 -8.53 12.78 -4.94
N TYR A 11 -7.33 12.20 -5.08
CA TYR A 11 -6.43 11.98 -3.94
C TYR A 11 -5.94 13.30 -3.34
N CYS A 12 -5.60 14.29 -4.17
CA CYS A 12 -5.22 15.61 -3.69
C CYS A 12 -6.36 16.33 -2.96
N SER A 13 -7.62 16.05 -3.29
CA SER A 13 -8.77 16.61 -2.56
C SER A 13 -9.02 15.92 -1.22
N LEU A 14 -8.56 14.67 -1.07
CA LEU A 14 -8.78 13.84 0.12
C LEU A 14 -7.67 14.04 1.17
N PHE A 15 -6.42 14.14 0.73
CA PHE A 15 -5.28 14.20 1.63
C PHE A 15 -4.73 15.63 1.76
N PRO A 16 -4.68 16.19 2.99
CA PRO A 16 -4.21 17.57 3.21
C PRO A 16 -2.75 17.79 2.73
N GLY A 17 -2.48 19.01 2.25
CA GLY A 17 -1.13 19.38 1.81
C GLY A 17 -0.69 18.74 0.50
N SER A 18 -1.60 18.13 -0.23
CA SER A 18 -1.35 17.45 -1.50
C SER A 18 -1.45 18.40 -2.70
N THR A 19 -0.72 18.11 -3.76
CA THR A 19 -0.68 18.97 -4.96
C THR A 19 -0.35 18.19 -6.22
N ILE A 20 -0.90 18.64 -7.37
CA ILE A 20 -0.49 18.16 -8.69
C ILE A 20 0.69 19.01 -9.18
N THR A 21 1.80 18.36 -9.50
CA THR A 21 3.05 19.03 -9.93
C THR A 21 3.26 18.98 -11.44
N VAL A 22 2.75 17.96 -12.12
CA VAL A 22 2.76 17.83 -13.60
C VAL A 22 1.40 17.32 -14.05
N ASP A 23 0.84 17.95 -15.09
CA ASP A 23 -0.42 17.53 -15.71
C ASP A 23 -0.24 17.50 -17.23
N THR A 24 -0.08 16.32 -17.79
CA THR A 24 -0.03 16.07 -19.23
C THR A 24 -1.01 14.97 -19.62
N PRO A 25 -1.36 14.81 -20.90
CA PRO A 25 -2.26 13.73 -21.33
C PRO A 25 -1.77 12.31 -20.98
N MET A 26 -0.46 12.09 -20.88
CA MET A 26 0.12 10.77 -20.63
C MET A 26 0.56 10.58 -19.19
N VAL A 27 1.00 11.64 -18.51
CA VAL A 27 1.63 11.58 -17.18
C VAL A 27 1.07 12.67 -16.31
N VAL A 28 0.64 12.31 -15.11
CA VAL A 28 0.24 13.24 -14.06
C VAL A 28 1.08 12.94 -12.82
N ASN A 29 1.96 13.87 -12.43
CA ASN A 29 2.71 13.76 -11.18
C ASN A 29 1.99 14.55 -10.09
N PHE A 30 1.92 13.98 -8.92
CA PHE A 30 1.30 14.60 -7.76
C PHE A 30 2.01 14.17 -6.48
N GLU A 31 1.82 14.94 -5.43
CA GLU A 31 2.37 14.66 -4.10
C GLU A 31 1.22 14.50 -3.09
N LEU A 32 1.30 13.46 -2.28
CA LEU A 32 0.40 13.21 -1.16
C LEU A 32 1.26 13.13 0.10
N PHE A 33 1.01 14.02 1.08
CA PHE A 33 1.84 14.12 2.30
C PHE A 33 3.35 14.21 2.02
N GLY A 34 3.74 14.88 0.94
CA GLY A 34 5.14 15.01 0.53
C GLY A 34 5.74 13.81 -0.22
N GLN A 35 5.01 12.71 -0.36
CA GLN A 35 5.43 11.58 -1.19
C GLN A 35 5.02 11.78 -2.65
N LYS A 36 5.94 11.45 -3.56
CA LYS A 36 5.74 11.59 -5.01
C LYS A 36 4.98 10.40 -5.58
N PHE A 37 3.98 10.68 -6.39
CA PHE A 37 3.21 9.72 -7.15
C PHE A 37 3.19 10.12 -8.62
N MET A 38 3.12 9.10 -9.50
CA MET A 38 3.02 9.28 -10.93
C MET A 38 1.86 8.44 -11.48
N GLY A 39 0.83 9.10 -11.97
CA GLY A 39 -0.26 8.47 -12.70
C GLY A 39 0.07 8.40 -14.19
N LEU A 40 0.03 7.18 -14.76
CA LEU A 40 0.27 6.95 -16.19
C LEU A 40 -1.02 6.57 -16.91
N ASN A 41 -1.31 7.24 -18.01
CA ASN A 41 -2.36 6.83 -18.94
C ASN A 41 -1.83 5.79 -19.94
N GLY A 42 -1.31 4.66 -19.41
CA GLY A 42 -0.65 3.59 -20.16
C GLY A 42 -1.57 2.59 -20.86
N GLY A 43 -2.89 2.86 -20.89
CA GLY A 43 -3.88 1.97 -21.50
C GLY A 43 -4.43 0.90 -20.55
N PRO A 44 -5.28 -0.01 -21.05
CA PRO A 44 -6.06 -0.94 -20.21
C PRO A 44 -5.36 -2.27 -19.90
N LYS A 45 -4.14 -2.48 -20.40
CA LYS A 45 -3.47 -3.79 -20.35
C LYS A 45 -3.18 -4.23 -18.92
N PHE A 46 -2.65 -3.32 -18.09
CA PHE A 46 -2.33 -3.59 -16.69
C PHE A 46 -3.22 -2.74 -15.78
N LYS A 47 -3.68 -3.35 -14.70
CA LYS A 47 -4.48 -2.69 -13.67
C LYS A 47 -3.82 -2.89 -12.33
N PRO A 48 -3.79 -1.88 -11.46
CA PRO A 48 -3.45 -2.06 -10.06
C PRO A 48 -4.32 -3.16 -9.44
N ASN A 49 -3.77 -3.86 -8.47
CA ASN A 49 -4.48 -4.91 -7.75
C ASN A 49 -3.96 -4.99 -6.29
N PRO A 50 -4.57 -5.78 -5.41
CA PRO A 50 -4.23 -5.84 -3.99
C PRO A 50 -2.84 -6.39 -3.66
N SER A 51 -2.06 -6.91 -4.63
CA SER A 51 -0.68 -7.33 -4.36
C SER A 51 0.22 -6.16 -3.95
N VAL A 52 -0.15 -4.92 -4.34
CA VAL A 52 0.45 -3.70 -3.82
C VAL A 52 -0.67 -2.78 -3.34
N SER A 53 -0.63 -2.41 -2.06
CA SER A 53 -1.57 -1.49 -1.43
C SER A 53 -0.82 -0.34 -0.74
N PHE A 54 -1.57 0.69 -0.39
CA PHE A 54 -1.08 1.80 0.43
C PHE A 54 -1.71 1.72 1.81
N PHE A 55 -0.85 1.64 2.82
CA PHE A 55 -1.25 1.62 4.21
C PHE A 55 -1.26 3.06 4.73
N ILE A 56 -2.38 3.48 5.35
CA ILE A 56 -2.52 4.78 5.99
C ILE A 56 -2.99 4.60 7.43
N ILE A 57 -2.41 5.40 8.34
CA ILE A 57 -2.69 5.31 9.76
C ILE A 57 -3.07 6.69 10.31
N SER A 58 -4.05 6.72 11.20
CA SER A 58 -4.41 7.92 11.96
C SER A 58 -4.90 7.57 13.36
N GLU A 59 -4.72 8.48 14.30
CA GLU A 59 -5.33 8.42 15.62
C GLU A 59 -6.76 9.01 15.63
N SER A 60 -7.11 9.79 14.59
CA SER A 60 -8.41 10.46 14.46
C SER A 60 -9.46 9.56 13.84
N ASP A 61 -10.54 9.31 14.57
CA ASP A 61 -11.69 8.59 14.03
C ASP A 61 -12.39 9.38 12.91
N GLU A 62 -12.34 10.71 12.95
CA GLU A 62 -12.90 11.60 11.94
C GLU A 62 -12.17 11.43 10.61
N GLU A 63 -10.82 11.46 10.60
CA GLU A 63 -10.00 11.24 9.40
C GLU A 63 -10.23 9.85 8.82
N ILE A 64 -10.20 8.81 9.66
CA ILE A 64 -10.44 7.43 9.25
C ILE A 64 -11.84 7.29 8.59
N ASN A 65 -12.87 7.90 9.18
CA ASN A 65 -14.22 7.88 8.62
C ASN A 65 -14.29 8.59 7.26
N GLU A 66 -13.66 9.75 7.14
CA GLU A 66 -13.62 10.50 5.90
C GLU A 66 -12.89 9.73 4.80
N TRP A 67 -11.68 9.23 5.09
CA TRP A 67 -10.91 8.43 4.13
C TRP A 67 -11.66 7.19 3.69
N TRP A 68 -12.24 6.47 4.66
CA TRP A 68 -13.03 5.27 4.35
C TRP A 68 -14.23 5.58 3.47
N ALA A 69 -15.03 6.57 3.83
CA ALA A 69 -16.22 6.94 3.08
C ALA A 69 -15.90 7.34 1.63
N LYS A 70 -14.84 8.14 1.44
CA LYS A 70 -14.43 8.62 0.13
C LYS A 70 -13.77 7.54 -0.73
N LEU A 71 -12.86 6.75 -0.16
CA LEU A 71 -12.13 5.72 -0.90
C LEU A 71 -13.01 4.51 -1.24
N SER A 72 -14.01 4.19 -0.41
CA SER A 72 -14.94 3.08 -0.69
C SER A 72 -16.00 3.43 -1.74
N GLU A 73 -16.26 4.72 -2.00
CA GLU A 73 -17.27 5.16 -2.96
C GLU A 73 -16.93 4.71 -4.39
N GLY A 74 -17.74 3.83 -4.95
CA GLY A 74 -17.53 3.23 -6.28
C GLY A 74 -16.37 2.25 -6.35
N GLY A 75 -15.83 1.85 -5.20
CA GLY A 75 -14.77 0.87 -5.03
C GLY A 75 -15.29 -0.50 -4.62
N PHE A 76 -14.39 -1.35 -4.16
CA PHE A 76 -14.67 -2.71 -3.66
C PHE A 76 -14.05 -2.88 -2.26
N VAL A 77 -14.90 -3.21 -1.28
CA VAL A 77 -14.46 -3.47 0.10
C VAL A 77 -14.05 -4.93 0.24
N MET A 78 -12.78 -5.17 0.56
CA MET A 78 -12.21 -6.50 0.82
C MET A 78 -12.37 -6.90 2.28
N MET A 79 -12.07 -5.97 3.22
CA MET A 79 -12.29 -6.13 4.64
C MET A 79 -13.00 -4.87 5.16
N PRO A 80 -14.20 -4.98 5.75
CA PRO A 80 -14.93 -3.82 6.29
C PRO A 80 -14.10 -3.04 7.31
N LEU A 81 -14.35 -1.74 7.44
CA LEU A 81 -13.77 -0.94 8.52
C LEU A 81 -14.41 -1.34 9.84
N ASP A 82 -13.73 -2.18 10.60
CA ASP A 82 -14.25 -2.77 11.84
C ASP A 82 -13.09 -3.05 12.82
N LYS A 83 -13.44 -3.60 14.00
CA LYS A 83 -12.49 -4.11 14.96
C LYS A 83 -12.00 -5.50 14.56
N TYR A 84 -10.68 -5.71 14.63
CA TYR A 84 -10.00 -6.97 14.42
C TYR A 84 -9.09 -7.29 15.60
N ASP A 85 -8.62 -8.53 15.73
CA ASP A 85 -7.77 -8.96 16.85
C ASP A 85 -6.46 -8.15 16.97
N TRP A 86 -5.98 -7.62 15.85
CA TRP A 86 -4.74 -6.82 15.76
C TRP A 86 -4.94 -5.31 15.75
N SER A 87 -6.19 -4.82 15.62
CA SER A 87 -6.48 -3.39 15.55
C SER A 87 -7.88 -3.09 16.06
N GLU A 88 -8.02 -2.00 16.82
CA GLU A 88 -9.34 -1.50 17.24
C GLU A 88 -10.18 -1.05 16.04
N ARG A 89 -9.53 -0.64 14.94
CA ARG A 89 -10.20 -0.20 13.73
C ARG A 89 -9.28 -0.38 12.52
N TYR A 90 -9.64 -1.25 11.62
CA TYR A 90 -8.92 -1.55 10.39
C TYR A 90 -9.91 -1.81 9.26
N GLY A 91 -9.52 -1.45 8.04
CA GLY A 91 -10.26 -1.78 6.83
C GLY A 91 -9.36 -1.90 5.63
N PHE A 92 -9.74 -2.72 4.65
CA PHE A 92 -9.02 -2.92 3.40
C PHE A 92 -9.98 -2.84 2.23
N LEU A 93 -9.68 -1.98 1.26
CA LEU A 93 -10.53 -1.73 0.09
C LEU A 93 -9.70 -1.49 -1.16
N GLN A 94 -10.32 -1.62 -2.31
CA GLN A 94 -9.84 -1.10 -3.58
C GLN A 94 -10.76 0.05 -4.00
N ASP A 95 -10.19 1.20 -4.35
CA ASP A 95 -10.96 2.36 -4.76
C ASP A 95 -11.44 2.27 -6.22
N LYS A 96 -12.24 3.26 -6.64
CA LYS A 96 -12.80 3.33 -8.01
C LYS A 96 -11.76 3.45 -9.11
N PHE A 97 -10.50 3.79 -8.80
CA PHE A 97 -9.40 3.85 -9.75
C PHE A 97 -8.57 2.56 -9.78
N GLY A 98 -8.85 1.64 -8.87
CA GLY A 98 -8.20 0.35 -8.74
C GLY A 98 -7.01 0.31 -7.78
N LEU A 99 -6.69 1.41 -7.08
CA LEU A 99 -5.69 1.38 -6.02
C LEU A 99 -6.26 0.75 -4.75
N SER A 100 -5.42 -0.02 -4.08
CA SER A 100 -5.78 -0.72 -2.85
C SER A 100 -5.26 0.03 -1.63
N TRP A 101 -6.11 0.21 -0.62
CA TRP A 101 -5.86 0.98 0.58
C TRP A 101 -6.14 0.17 1.83
N GLN A 102 -5.20 0.18 2.77
CA GLN A 102 -5.36 -0.34 4.12
C GLN A 102 -5.43 0.85 5.09
N ILE A 103 -6.52 0.97 5.84
CA ILE A 103 -6.73 2.08 6.76
C ILE A 103 -6.76 1.52 8.18
N MET A 104 -5.95 2.06 9.08
CA MET A 104 -5.86 1.58 10.45
C MET A 104 -5.84 2.73 11.45
N LYS A 105 -6.51 2.53 12.59
CA LYS A 105 -6.37 3.38 13.76
C LYS A 105 -5.12 3.01 14.53
N GLY A 106 -4.27 3.99 14.79
CA GLY A 106 -3.06 3.80 15.57
C GLY A 106 -2.21 5.07 15.62
N PRO A 107 -1.17 5.09 16.47
CA PRO A 107 -0.28 6.23 16.55
C PRO A 107 0.60 6.35 15.31
N TYR A 108 0.74 7.59 14.82
CA TYR A 108 1.62 7.90 13.68
C TYR A 108 3.06 7.44 13.93
N SER A 109 3.53 7.51 15.19
CA SER A 109 4.87 7.10 15.59
C SER A 109 5.21 5.64 15.29
N ASP A 110 4.21 4.76 15.13
CA ASP A 110 4.45 3.35 14.82
C ASP A 110 5.04 3.14 13.42
N VAL A 111 4.71 4.05 12.50
CA VAL A 111 5.19 3.98 11.11
C VAL A 111 6.08 5.17 10.77
N ASN A 112 5.79 6.36 11.31
CA ASN A 112 6.45 7.63 11.03
C ASN A 112 6.42 8.03 9.53
N GLN A 113 5.37 7.57 8.81
CA GLN A 113 5.11 7.85 7.42
C GLN A 113 3.59 7.79 7.17
N GLN A 114 3.02 8.76 6.47
CA GLN A 114 1.57 8.85 6.29
C GLN A 114 1.02 7.79 5.32
N ILE A 115 1.73 7.56 4.22
CA ILE A 115 1.34 6.58 3.22
C ILE A 115 2.49 5.59 3.05
N THR A 116 2.26 4.33 3.40
CA THR A 116 3.27 3.29 3.37
C THR A 116 2.92 2.23 2.32
N PRO A 117 3.75 2.02 1.28
CA PRO A 117 3.55 0.91 0.36
C PRO A 117 3.63 -0.43 1.09
N CYS A 118 2.66 -1.30 0.81
CA CYS A 118 2.58 -2.63 1.39
C CYS A 118 2.47 -3.68 0.29
N PHE A 119 3.38 -4.66 0.32
CA PHE A 119 3.44 -5.76 -0.64
C PHE A 119 2.77 -7.00 -0.06
N LEU A 120 1.86 -7.60 -0.84
CA LEU A 120 1.21 -8.86 -0.47
C LEU A 120 1.67 -9.97 -1.43
N PHE A 121 2.50 -10.87 -0.92
CA PHE A 121 3.02 -12.01 -1.67
C PHE A 121 2.01 -13.15 -1.66
N VAL A 122 1.44 -13.44 -2.82
CA VAL A 122 0.36 -14.42 -3.02
C VAL A 122 0.65 -15.35 -4.20
N GLY A 123 -0.10 -16.44 -4.34
CA GLY A 123 0.04 -17.37 -5.46
C GLY A 123 1.46 -17.91 -5.58
N ASP A 124 2.07 -17.81 -6.76
CA ASP A 124 3.45 -18.29 -7.01
C ASP A 124 4.52 -17.56 -6.20
N SER A 125 4.23 -16.34 -5.72
CA SER A 125 5.14 -15.57 -4.86
C SER A 125 4.89 -15.79 -3.37
N TYR A 126 3.89 -16.57 -2.97
CA TYR A 126 3.60 -16.84 -1.57
C TYR A 126 4.80 -17.41 -0.83
N GLY A 127 5.07 -16.85 0.36
CA GLY A 127 6.20 -17.23 1.19
C GLY A 127 7.52 -16.59 0.81
N GLN A 128 7.54 -15.64 -0.13
CA GLN A 128 8.74 -14.93 -0.57
C GLN A 128 8.93 -13.57 0.14
N ALA A 129 8.00 -13.14 0.99
CA ALA A 129 8.06 -11.81 1.61
C ALA A 129 9.37 -11.59 2.39
N GLU A 130 9.78 -12.53 3.24
CA GLU A 130 11.03 -12.43 4.01
C GLU A 130 12.27 -12.37 3.11
N ALA A 131 12.32 -13.20 2.07
CA ALA A 131 13.42 -13.20 1.11
C ALA A 131 13.53 -11.88 0.36
N ALA A 132 12.38 -11.30 -0.05
CA ALA A 132 12.32 -10.01 -0.72
C ALA A 132 12.77 -8.87 0.21
N VAL A 133 12.29 -8.82 1.45
CA VAL A 133 12.70 -7.82 2.46
C VAL A 133 14.21 -7.89 2.69
N ASN A 134 14.76 -9.10 2.89
CA ASN A 134 16.20 -9.31 3.06
C ASN A 134 17.03 -8.91 1.84
N LEU A 135 16.51 -9.11 0.62
CA LEU A 135 17.18 -8.70 -0.62
C LEU A 135 17.20 -7.19 -0.74
N TYR A 136 16.04 -6.54 -0.63
CA TYR A 136 15.91 -5.09 -0.84
C TYR A 136 16.72 -4.30 0.17
N THR A 137 16.69 -4.69 1.45
CA THR A 137 17.48 -4.00 2.48
C THR A 137 18.99 -4.16 2.32
N LYS A 138 19.47 -5.12 1.51
CA LYS A 138 20.89 -5.24 1.13
C LYS A 138 21.28 -4.42 -0.09
N ILE A 139 20.32 -4.13 -0.97
CA ILE A 139 20.58 -3.43 -2.25
C ILE A 139 20.54 -1.91 -2.07
N PHE A 140 19.52 -1.40 -1.34
CA PHE A 140 19.35 0.03 -1.16
C PHE A 140 20.18 0.55 0.01
N PRO A 141 20.82 1.74 -0.13
CA PRO A 141 21.53 2.40 0.99
C PRO A 141 20.53 2.81 2.08
N SER A 142 21.03 3.16 3.26
CA SER A 142 20.19 3.64 4.38
C SER A 142 18.98 2.76 4.69
N SER A 143 19.15 1.43 4.54
CA SER A 143 18.06 0.46 4.65
C SER A 143 18.20 -0.40 5.89
N SER A 144 17.07 -0.78 6.48
CA SER A 144 17.04 -1.65 7.66
C SER A 144 15.69 -2.38 7.78
N ILE A 145 15.70 -3.49 8.51
CA ILE A 145 14.47 -4.22 8.88
C ILE A 145 14.05 -3.73 10.26
N SER A 146 12.87 -3.09 10.35
CA SER A 146 12.29 -2.63 11.61
C SER A 146 11.70 -3.80 12.42
N GLY A 147 11.08 -4.77 11.73
CA GLY A 147 10.55 -5.98 12.35
C GLY A 147 9.93 -6.93 11.35
N ILE A 148 9.95 -8.22 11.67
CA ILE A 148 9.24 -9.28 10.93
C ILE A 148 8.45 -10.08 11.96
N LEU A 149 7.14 -10.10 11.82
CA LEU A 149 6.22 -10.94 12.57
C LEU A 149 5.85 -12.14 11.71
N LEU A 150 6.06 -13.33 12.22
CA LEU A 150 5.73 -14.58 11.52
C LEU A 150 4.45 -15.19 12.08
N TYR A 151 3.69 -15.86 11.20
CA TYR A 151 2.58 -16.71 11.63
C TYR A 151 3.08 -17.82 12.54
N GLN A 152 2.36 -18.06 13.63
CA GLN A 152 2.62 -19.15 14.56
C GLN A 152 1.80 -20.40 14.18
N GLU A 153 2.12 -21.54 14.81
CA GLU A 153 1.29 -22.73 14.67
C GLU A 153 -0.14 -22.46 15.18
N ASN A 154 -1.13 -22.94 14.44
CA ASN A 154 -2.56 -22.80 14.75
C ASN A 154 -3.15 -21.37 14.61
N GLU A 155 -2.51 -20.49 13.87
CA GLU A 155 -3.11 -19.19 13.47
C GLU A 155 -3.98 -19.33 12.19
N GLY A 156 -5.14 -19.97 12.33
CA GLY A 156 -6.09 -20.20 11.22
C GLY A 156 -5.53 -21.11 10.13
N GLU A 157 -5.79 -20.74 8.87
CA GLU A 157 -5.30 -21.50 7.69
C GLU A 157 -3.87 -21.11 7.27
N GLN A 158 -3.26 -20.14 7.96
CA GLN A 158 -1.94 -19.63 7.62
C GLN A 158 -0.84 -20.64 7.94
N VAL A 159 0.22 -20.63 7.14
CA VAL A 159 1.36 -21.52 7.32
C VAL A 159 2.35 -20.91 8.30
N ALA A 160 2.66 -21.59 9.39
CA ALA A 160 3.64 -21.15 10.37
C ALA A 160 5.00 -20.85 9.72
N GLY A 161 5.65 -19.79 10.18
CA GLY A 161 6.92 -19.31 9.66
C GLY A 161 6.82 -18.43 8.40
N LYS A 162 5.62 -18.19 7.86
CA LYS A 162 5.41 -17.18 6.81
C LYS A 162 5.21 -15.79 7.41
N VAL A 163 5.48 -14.75 6.64
CA VAL A 163 5.42 -13.36 7.12
C VAL A 163 3.97 -12.93 7.29
N LYS A 164 3.55 -12.76 8.53
CA LYS A 164 2.25 -12.18 8.89
C LYS A 164 2.24 -10.67 8.66
N HIS A 165 3.32 -10.01 9.03
CA HIS A 165 3.56 -8.59 8.80
C HIS A 165 5.05 -8.29 8.91
N SER A 166 5.55 -7.41 8.08
CA SER A 166 6.89 -6.86 8.22
C SER A 166 6.91 -5.36 7.91
N GLN A 167 7.81 -4.66 8.61
CA GLN A 167 8.11 -3.25 8.36
C GLN A 167 9.61 -3.10 8.14
N PHE A 168 9.99 -2.39 7.11
CA PHE A 168 11.38 -2.17 6.73
C PHE A 168 11.56 -0.83 6.06
N ILE A 169 12.79 -0.35 6.03
CA ILE A 169 13.18 0.95 5.47
C ILE A 169 14.05 0.68 4.25
N LEU A 170 13.78 1.37 3.15
CA LEU A 170 14.61 1.43 1.95
C LEU A 170 14.87 2.90 1.62
N ASP A 171 16.14 3.32 1.65
CA ASP A 171 16.56 4.69 1.37
C ASP A 171 15.71 5.73 2.14
N ASP A 172 15.63 5.54 3.47
CA ASP A 172 14.86 6.35 4.43
C ASP A 172 13.31 6.30 4.27
N MET A 173 12.77 5.52 3.33
CA MET A 173 11.34 5.36 3.13
C MET A 173 10.84 4.04 3.73
N VAL A 174 9.73 4.08 4.46
CA VAL A 174 9.12 2.91 5.10
C VAL A 174 8.29 2.11 4.10
N PHE A 175 8.43 0.79 4.18
CA PHE A 175 7.66 -0.20 3.43
C PHE A 175 7.15 -1.29 4.35
N MET A 176 6.09 -1.96 3.92
CA MET A 176 5.54 -3.15 4.56
C MET A 176 5.49 -4.31 3.58
N ALA A 177 5.57 -5.54 4.09
CA ALA A 177 5.35 -6.74 3.30
C ALA A 177 4.74 -7.86 4.14
N MET A 178 3.92 -8.69 3.49
CA MET A 178 3.29 -9.85 4.11
C MET A 178 3.06 -10.97 3.09
N ASP A 179 2.94 -12.19 3.57
CA ASP A 179 2.51 -13.35 2.79
C ASP A 179 1.00 -13.57 2.97
N GLY A 180 0.27 -13.73 1.87
CA GLY A 180 -1.16 -14.04 1.85
C GLY A 180 -1.43 -15.48 1.42
N PHE A 181 -1.89 -16.33 2.33
CA PHE A 181 -2.27 -17.70 2.03
C PHE A 181 -3.65 -17.76 1.35
N GLY A 182 -3.87 -18.79 0.55
CA GLY A 182 -5.15 -19.09 -0.08
C GLY A 182 -5.23 -18.72 -1.54
N PRO A 183 -6.38 -18.96 -2.17
CA PRO A 183 -6.59 -18.63 -3.56
C PRO A 183 -6.77 -17.12 -3.73
N HIS A 184 -5.88 -16.51 -4.49
CA HIS A 184 -5.99 -15.12 -4.91
C HIS A 184 -6.04 -15.06 -6.43
N GLU A 185 -6.98 -14.27 -6.97
CA GLU A 185 -7.13 -14.06 -8.42
C GLU A 185 -6.19 -12.94 -8.94
N PHE A 186 -5.24 -12.51 -8.14
CA PHE A 186 -4.27 -11.47 -8.47
C PHE A 186 -2.85 -11.87 -8.05
N ALA A 187 -1.88 -11.26 -8.69
CA ALA A 187 -0.47 -11.35 -8.36
C ALA A 187 0.21 -10.02 -8.73
N PHE A 188 1.50 -9.87 -8.41
CA PHE A 188 2.28 -8.70 -8.86
C PHE A 188 2.21 -8.56 -10.37
N ASN A 189 1.95 -7.35 -10.83
CA ASN A 189 1.93 -7.00 -12.23
C ASN A 189 2.39 -5.54 -12.44
N GLU A 190 2.47 -5.11 -13.68
CA GLU A 190 2.93 -3.78 -14.08
C GLU A 190 1.89 -2.66 -13.88
N GLY A 191 0.74 -2.96 -13.25
CA GLY A 191 -0.31 -1.96 -12.94
C GLY A 191 0.10 -0.96 -11.88
N LEU A 192 1.06 -1.33 -11.02
CA LEU A 192 1.71 -0.47 -10.06
C LEU A 192 3.19 -0.83 -9.97
N SER A 193 4.07 0.17 -9.94
CA SER A 193 5.51 0.00 -9.77
C SER A 193 6.09 1.10 -8.88
N LEU A 194 7.26 0.84 -8.34
CA LEU A 194 8.07 1.83 -7.62
C LEU A 194 9.13 2.40 -8.58
N VAL A 195 9.37 3.69 -8.49
CA VAL A 195 10.42 4.39 -9.24
C VAL A 195 11.62 4.59 -8.33
N VAL A 196 12.78 4.16 -8.78
CA VAL A 196 14.06 4.42 -8.10
C VAL A 196 14.76 5.57 -8.84
N GLU A 197 14.95 6.69 -8.15
CA GLU A 197 15.69 7.84 -8.67
C GLU A 197 17.18 7.65 -8.35
N CYS A 198 18.01 7.43 -9.37
CA CYS A 198 19.46 7.35 -9.20
C CYS A 198 20.09 8.75 -9.33
N LYS A 199 21.09 9.02 -8.50
CA LYS A 199 21.96 10.20 -8.69
C LYS A 199 22.98 9.84 -9.76
N ASP A 200 23.15 10.70 -10.77
CA ASP A 200 24.21 10.62 -11.78
C ASP A 200 25.60 10.80 -11.14
#